data_b9be0a9d212afda0d02c337dc64e52c8
#
_entry.id   b9be0a9d212afda0d02c337dc64e52c8
#
_cell.length_a   1.000
_cell.length_b   1.000
_cell.length_c   1.000
_cell.angle_alpha   90.00
_cell.angle_beta   90.00
_cell.angle_gamma   90.00
#
_symmetry.space_group_name_H-M   'P 1'
#
loop_
_entity.id
_entity.type
_entity.pdbx_description
1 polymer ?
#
loop_
_entity_poly.entity_id
_entity_poly.type
_entity_poly.pdbx_seq_one_letter_code
_entity_poly.pdbx_strand_id
1 'polypeptide(L)' 'MEEKNLKILKEIHKGTVMGMNSISFVAEKLDDNELKDNLSFQYTQYGQVMDRVNKLYENYGEIPEEKNIM' A
#
# COMPACT_ATOMS: atom_id res chain seq x y z
N MET A 1 -5.49 14.33 18.62
CA MET A 1 -5.73 13.77 17.31
C MET A 1 -6.96 12.93 17.31
N GLU A 2 -7.71 13.07 16.30
CA GLU A 2 -8.99 12.41 16.27
C GLU A 2 -8.88 10.96 15.93
N GLU A 3 -9.51 10.14 16.73
CA GLU A 3 -9.56 8.72 16.50
C GLU A 3 -10.17 8.40 15.15
N LYS A 4 -11.10 9.23 14.71
CA LYS A 4 -11.76 9.04 13.44
C LYS A 4 -10.77 9.12 12.27
N ASN A 5 -9.87 10.10 12.31
CA ASN A 5 -8.87 10.26 11.26
C ASN A 5 -7.87 9.12 11.28
N LEU A 6 -7.49 8.69 12.46
CA LEU A 6 -6.57 7.57 12.60
C LEU A 6 -7.20 6.29 12.06
N LYS A 7 -8.49 6.09 12.33
CA LYS A 7 -9.20 4.91 11.84
C LYS A 7 -9.25 4.90 10.31
N ILE A 8 -9.51 6.06 9.71
CA ILE A 8 -9.53 6.18 8.26
C ILE A 8 -8.15 5.87 7.68
N LEU A 9 -7.11 6.39 8.34
CA LEU A 9 -5.74 6.15 7.90
C LEU A 9 -5.39 4.67 7.93
N LYS A 10 -5.83 3.96 8.97
CA LYS A 10 -5.60 2.52 9.07
C LYS A 10 -6.31 1.75 7.96
N GLU A 11 -7.49 2.18 7.57
CA GLU A 11 -8.20 1.54 6.46
C GLU A 11 -7.50 1.78 5.14
N ILE A 12 -6.99 2.98 4.92
CA ILE A 12 -6.23 3.28 3.71
C ILE A 12 -4.96 2.43 3.66
N HIS A 13 -4.27 2.31 4.78
CA HIS A 13 -3.06 1.50 4.87
C HIS A 13 -3.36 0.05 4.51
N LYS A 14 -4.40 -0.49 5.12
CA LYS A 14 -4.81 -1.88 4.89
C LYS A 14 -5.15 -2.12 3.41
N GLY A 15 -5.95 -1.22 2.83
CA GLY A 15 -6.34 -1.35 1.43
C GLY A 15 -5.14 -1.26 0.49
N THR A 16 -4.19 -0.40 0.81
CA THR A 16 -2.99 -0.24 0.00
C THR A 16 -2.13 -1.51 0.03
N VAL A 17 -1.95 -2.09 1.22
CA VAL A 17 -1.20 -3.34 1.35
C VAL A 17 -1.87 -4.46 0.56
N MET A 18 -3.19 -4.56 0.67
CA MET A 18 -3.93 -5.58 -0.08
C MET A 18 -3.78 -5.39 -1.58
N GLY A 19 -3.84 -4.14 -2.05
CA GLY A 19 -3.66 -3.84 -3.46
C GLY A 19 -2.27 -4.23 -3.96
N MET A 20 -1.25 -3.89 -3.20
CA MET A 20 0.13 -4.24 -3.56
C MET A 20 0.31 -5.76 -3.62
N ASN A 21 -0.22 -6.48 -2.64
CA ASN A 21 -0.11 -7.92 -2.61
C ASN A 21 -0.83 -8.57 -3.78
N SER A 22 -2.00 -8.05 -4.15
CA SER A 22 -2.76 -8.55 -5.28
C SER A 22 -2.00 -8.37 -6.58
N ILE A 23 -1.38 -7.21 -6.76
CA ILE A 23 -0.60 -6.91 -7.95
C ILE A 23 0.60 -7.85 -8.06
N SER A 24 1.32 -8.04 -6.96
CA SER A 24 2.45 -8.96 -6.91
C SER A 24 2.04 -10.37 -7.31
N PHE A 25 0.94 -10.84 -6.75
CA PHE A 25 0.45 -12.19 -7.00
C PHE A 25 0.11 -12.39 -8.47
N VAL A 26 -0.60 -11.44 -9.06
CA VAL A 26 -0.99 -11.53 -10.46
C VAL A 26 0.23 -11.41 -11.37
N ALA A 27 1.15 -10.50 -11.06
CA ALA A 27 2.33 -10.29 -11.89
C ALA A 27 3.18 -11.54 -12.00
N GLU A 28 3.25 -12.34 -10.93
CA GLU A 28 4.02 -13.58 -10.96
C GLU A 28 3.47 -14.61 -11.95
N LYS A 29 2.19 -14.52 -12.26
CA LYS A 29 1.52 -15.49 -13.10
C LYS A 29 1.35 -15.06 -14.54
N LEU A 30 1.72 -13.82 -14.85
CA LEU A 30 1.55 -13.30 -16.21
C LEU A 30 2.80 -13.51 -17.03
N ASP A 31 2.58 -13.84 -18.31
CA ASP A 31 3.66 -13.91 -19.29
C ASP A 31 3.72 -12.68 -20.18
N ASP A 32 2.70 -11.84 -20.11
CA ASP A 32 2.59 -10.66 -20.96
C ASP A 32 3.42 -9.52 -20.38
N ASN A 33 4.47 -9.12 -21.09
CA ASN A 33 5.39 -8.09 -20.61
C ASN A 33 4.75 -6.72 -20.52
N GLU A 34 3.84 -6.42 -21.43
CA GLU A 34 3.15 -5.13 -21.39
C GLU A 34 2.27 -5.00 -20.16
N LEU A 35 1.54 -6.05 -19.85
CA LEU A 35 0.71 -6.06 -18.63
C LEU A 35 1.57 -6.03 -17.37
N LYS A 36 2.71 -6.72 -17.40
CA LYS A 36 3.63 -6.67 -16.26
C LYS A 36 4.14 -5.27 -16.01
N ASP A 37 4.45 -4.54 -17.07
CA ASP A 37 4.93 -3.16 -16.94
C ASP A 37 3.84 -2.26 -16.35
N ASN A 38 2.59 -2.44 -16.78
CA ASN A 38 1.47 -1.69 -16.23
C ASN A 38 1.27 -1.99 -14.75
N LEU A 39 1.36 -3.25 -14.38
CA LEU A 39 1.21 -3.65 -12.99
C LEU A 39 2.35 -3.11 -12.12
N SER A 40 3.56 -3.12 -12.66
CA SER A 40 4.71 -2.55 -11.95
C SER A 40 4.52 -1.07 -11.70
N PHE A 41 3.99 -0.36 -12.67
CA PHE A 41 3.69 1.06 -12.52
C PHE A 41 2.67 1.29 -11.41
N GLN A 42 1.61 0.49 -11.40
CA GLN A 42 0.59 0.58 -10.36
C GLN A 42 1.17 0.27 -8.99
N TYR A 43 2.03 -0.74 -8.92
CA TYR A 43 2.68 -1.10 -7.66
C TYR A 43 3.49 0.06 -7.11
N THR A 44 4.22 0.74 -7.99
CA THR A 44 5.00 1.91 -7.60
C THR A 44 4.10 3.02 -7.06
N GLN A 45 2.95 3.23 -7.69
CA GLN A 45 2.01 4.24 -7.22
C GLN A 45 1.46 3.91 -5.84
N TYR A 46 1.15 2.64 -5.60
CA TYR A 46 0.73 2.20 -4.26
C TYR A 46 1.84 2.44 -3.24
N GLY A 47 3.09 2.23 -3.63
CA GLY A 47 4.23 2.49 -2.76
C GLY A 47 4.30 3.96 -2.36
N GLN A 48 3.99 4.87 -3.28
CA GLN A 48 3.97 6.29 -2.97
C GLN A 48 2.85 6.62 -1.98
N VAL A 49 1.70 5.98 -2.14
CA VAL A 49 0.61 6.15 -1.18
C VAL A 49 1.03 5.65 0.20
N MET A 50 1.73 4.51 0.23
CA MET A 50 2.23 3.96 1.50
C MET A 50 3.19 4.91 2.19
N ASP A 51 4.08 5.54 1.43
CA ASP A 51 5.01 6.50 2.02
C ASP A 51 4.26 7.66 2.65
N ARG A 52 3.23 8.13 1.98
CA ARG A 52 2.43 9.21 2.51
C ARG A 52 1.66 8.80 3.76
N VAL A 53 1.10 7.60 3.74
CA VAL A 53 0.39 7.06 4.88
C VAL A 53 1.32 6.93 6.08
N ASN A 54 2.53 6.44 5.85
CA ASN A 54 3.51 6.27 6.92
C ASN A 54 3.89 7.62 7.54
N LYS A 55 4.03 8.66 6.72
CA LYS A 55 4.33 9.98 7.23
C LYS A 55 3.19 10.52 8.09
N LEU A 56 1.96 10.25 7.70
CA LEU A 56 0.82 10.67 8.49
C LEU A 56 0.75 9.92 9.82
N TYR A 57 1.11 8.64 9.81
CA TYR A 57 1.20 7.87 11.04
C TYR A 57 2.21 8.51 12.01
N GLU A 58 3.35 8.93 11.47
CA GLU A 58 4.37 9.58 12.31
C GLU A 58 3.83 10.84 12.96
N ASN A 59 3.03 11.59 12.23
CA ASN A 59 2.42 12.81 12.75
C ASN A 59 1.49 12.52 13.94
N TYR A 60 0.93 11.32 13.97
CA TYR A 60 0.03 10.92 15.05
C TYR A 60 0.76 10.16 16.16
N GLY A 61 2.05 9.94 15.98
CA GLY A 61 2.81 9.17 16.95
C GLY A 61 2.52 7.67 16.91
N GLU A 62 1.98 7.20 15.79
CA GLU A 62 1.66 5.78 15.61
C GLU A 62 2.71 5.09 14.75
N ILE A 63 2.78 3.78 14.89
CA ILE A 63 3.68 2.97 14.08
C ILE A 63 2.85 2.08 13.17
N PRO A 64 3.06 2.14 11.84
CA PRO A 64 2.29 1.29 10.93
C PRO A 64 2.60 -0.18 11.12
N GLU A 65 1.64 -1.03 10.80
CA GLU A 65 1.83 -2.46 10.84
C GLU A 65 2.53 -2.92 9.57
N GLU A 66 3.83 -3.05 9.64
CA GLU A 66 4.62 -3.38 8.46
C GLU A 66 4.64 -4.87 8.13
N LYS A 67 4.34 -5.71 9.09
CA LYS A 67 4.36 -7.15 8.86
C LYS A 67 3.38 -7.59 7.78
N ASN A 68 2.41 -6.75 7.46
CA ASN A 68 1.44 -7.06 6.42
C ASN A 68 1.98 -6.83 5.02
N ILE A 69 3.12 -6.21 4.90
CA ILE A 69 3.72 -5.88 3.62
C ILE A 69 4.57 -7.04 3.10
N MET A 70 5.02 -7.85 4.01
CA MET A 70 5.83 -9.02 3.64
C MET A 70 5.00 -10.13 3.03
#